data_f8afdaab132818332f0f5b6da87d9a70
#
_entry.id   f8afdaab132818332f0f5b6da87d9a70
#
_cell.length_a   1.000
_cell.length_b   1.000
_cell.length_c   1.000
_cell.angle_alpha   90.00
_cell.angle_beta   90.00
_cell.angle_gamma   90.00
#
_symmetry.space_group_name_H-M   'P 1'
#
loop_
_entity.id
_entity.type
_entity.pdbx_description
1 polymer ?
#
loop_
_entity_poly.entity_id
_entity_poly.type
_entity_poly.pdbx_seq_one_letter_code
_entity_poly.pdbx_strand_id
1 'polypeptide(L)'
;ACSPDDIPTVHGLCLKDGFICTDGPPPPFEDAAITFKFAQWPGVLVSIESTTVTKPGEPALLQRVDSSGVWETFKDVVSQVRTLRRGQRAINGRAGEEILLTLPTDGGYRLHQFHWEAQGTEVGNGLKPTLTVELESGMKRENGVPARPRLTDAQAIELFDAVANSVRPRPVIAAKVSEDQIAPTAPLGTLGQTGTTCPQTGWWTCPEATANEIESP
;
A
#
# COMPACT_ATOMS: atom_id res chain seq x y z
N ALA A 1 10.87 -5.13 13.62
CA ALA A 1 9.96 -5.87 12.74
C ALA A 1 8.87 -6.46 13.62
N CYS A 2 7.60 -6.14 13.35
CA CYS A 2 6.53 -6.87 14.01
C CYS A 2 6.61 -8.32 13.54
N SER A 3 7.00 -9.24 14.42
CA SER A 3 6.78 -10.66 14.21
C SER A 3 5.27 -10.89 14.00
N PRO A 4 4.85 -11.89 13.23
CA PRO A 4 3.44 -12.27 13.16
C PRO A 4 2.81 -12.49 14.54
N ASP A 5 3.61 -12.88 15.52
CA ASP A 5 3.19 -13.11 16.91
C ASP A 5 3.11 -11.81 17.73
N ASP A 6 3.74 -10.73 17.27
CA ASP A 6 3.81 -9.43 17.96
C ASP A 6 2.95 -8.34 17.29
N ILE A 7 2.04 -8.70 16.39
CA ILE A 7 1.17 -7.73 15.73
C ILE A 7 0.21 -7.12 16.77
N PRO A 8 0.30 -5.80 17.02
CA PRO A 8 -0.60 -5.15 17.95
C PRO A 8 -2.07 -5.32 17.55
N THR A 9 -2.93 -5.59 18.50
CA THR A 9 -4.38 -5.77 18.28
C THR A 9 -5.18 -4.47 18.39
N VAL A 10 -4.51 -3.37 18.71
CA VAL A 10 -5.10 -2.02 18.71
C VAL A 10 -5.07 -1.40 17.30
N HIS A 11 -5.89 -0.39 17.07
CA HIS A 11 -5.87 0.35 15.81
C HIS A 11 -4.53 1.06 15.58
N GLY A 12 -4.05 1.05 14.37
CA GLY A 12 -2.81 1.72 14.00
C GLY A 12 -2.12 1.12 12.78
N LEU A 13 -1.01 1.71 12.39
CA LEU A 13 -0.21 1.33 11.24
C LEU A 13 1.07 0.61 11.67
N CYS A 14 1.31 -0.58 11.14
CA CYS A 14 2.58 -1.28 11.29
C CYS A 14 3.59 -0.75 10.28
N LEU A 15 4.77 -0.38 10.77
CA LEU A 15 5.92 0.02 9.96
C LEU A 15 7.03 -1.03 10.12
N LYS A 16 8.05 -0.94 9.27
CA LYS A 16 9.29 -1.66 9.54
C LYS A 16 9.85 -1.15 10.87
N ASP A 17 10.05 -2.06 11.80
CA ASP A 17 10.62 -1.79 13.14
C ASP A 17 9.75 -0.91 14.07
N GLY A 18 8.44 -0.73 13.77
CA GLY A 18 7.59 0.10 14.60
C GLY A 18 6.08 -0.09 14.39
N PHE A 19 5.33 0.57 15.24
CA PHE A 19 3.87 0.64 15.17
C PHE A 19 3.41 2.05 15.57
N ILE A 20 2.60 2.66 14.72
CA ILE A 20 1.92 3.93 15.03
C ILE A 20 0.54 3.59 15.52
N CYS A 21 0.29 3.80 16.82
CA CYS A 21 -1.03 3.64 17.41
C CYS A 21 -1.90 4.85 17.07
N THR A 22 -3.14 4.61 16.66
CA THR A 22 -4.14 5.66 16.46
C THR A 22 -5.19 5.55 17.55
N ASP A 23 -5.11 6.43 18.54
CA ASP A 23 -6.02 6.46 19.72
C ASP A 23 -7.32 7.24 19.45
N GLY A 24 -7.55 7.64 18.21
CA GLY A 24 -8.70 8.43 17.80
C GLY A 24 -9.49 7.79 16.65
N PRO A 25 -10.49 8.48 16.12
CA PRO A 25 -11.14 8.07 14.90
C PRO A 25 -10.07 7.90 13.80
N PRO A 26 -10.22 6.91 12.89
CA PRO A 26 -9.23 6.69 11.85
C PRO A 26 -9.00 8.00 11.10
N PRO A 27 -7.74 8.33 10.75
CA PRO A 27 -7.46 9.53 9.99
C PRO A 27 -8.27 9.50 8.69
N PRO A 28 -8.80 10.64 8.23
CA PRO A 28 -9.62 10.69 7.03
C PRO A 28 -8.84 10.30 5.78
N PHE A 29 -7.50 10.31 5.86
CA PHE A 29 -6.62 9.94 4.77
C PHE A 29 -5.48 9.08 5.30
N GLU A 30 -5.40 7.87 4.77
CA GLU A 30 -4.30 6.95 4.99
C GLU A 30 -3.86 6.44 3.62
N ASP A 31 -2.55 6.50 3.38
CA ASP A 31 -1.91 5.97 2.20
C ASP A 31 -0.69 5.19 2.65
N ALA A 32 -0.73 3.88 2.46
CA ALA A 32 0.28 2.97 2.95
C ALA A 32 0.65 1.96 1.87
N ALA A 33 1.95 1.86 1.57
CA ALA A 33 2.47 0.91 0.62
C ALA A 33 3.59 0.06 1.24
N ILE A 34 3.62 -1.22 0.89
CA ILE A 34 4.71 -2.12 1.21
C ILE A 34 5.18 -2.84 -0.05
N THR A 35 6.49 -2.90 -0.26
CA THR A 35 7.08 -3.57 -1.40
C THR A 35 8.03 -4.68 -0.95
N PHE A 36 7.84 -5.87 -1.51
CA PHE A 36 8.65 -7.06 -1.25
C PHE A 36 9.63 -7.30 -2.39
N LYS A 37 10.88 -7.61 -2.03
CA LYS A 37 11.93 -8.07 -2.93
C LYS A 37 12.25 -9.52 -2.60
N PHE A 38 12.50 -10.32 -3.63
CA PHE A 38 12.73 -11.76 -3.48
C PHE A 38 14.18 -12.09 -3.87
N ALA A 39 14.95 -12.64 -2.94
CA ALA A 39 16.35 -13.00 -3.19
C ALA A 39 16.49 -14.04 -4.32
N GLN A 40 15.53 -14.96 -4.42
CA GLN A 40 15.51 -15.99 -5.46
C GLN A 40 15.13 -15.47 -6.85
N TRP A 41 14.46 -14.31 -6.93
CA TRP A 41 14.06 -13.67 -8.18
C TRP A 41 14.48 -12.20 -8.21
N PRO A 42 15.78 -11.92 -8.41
CA PRO A 42 16.26 -10.55 -8.51
C PRO A 42 15.54 -9.79 -9.63
N GLY A 43 15.08 -8.58 -9.32
CA GLY A 43 14.33 -7.74 -10.26
C GLY A 43 12.82 -8.04 -10.32
N VAL A 44 12.30 -8.87 -9.41
CA VAL A 44 10.87 -9.04 -9.18
C VAL A 44 10.47 -8.31 -7.91
N LEU A 45 9.43 -7.49 -8.02
CA LEU A 45 8.81 -6.76 -6.91
C LEU A 45 7.35 -7.18 -6.80
N VAL A 46 6.86 -7.27 -5.59
CA VAL A 46 5.43 -7.31 -5.31
C VAL A 46 5.11 -6.19 -4.33
N SER A 47 4.16 -5.35 -4.71
CA SER A 47 3.69 -4.22 -3.90
C SER A 47 2.26 -4.43 -3.46
N ILE A 48 1.95 -4.04 -2.23
CA ILE A 48 0.59 -3.95 -1.70
C ILE A 48 0.41 -2.51 -1.26
N GLU A 49 -0.68 -1.90 -1.73
CA GLU A 49 -1.02 -0.52 -1.41
C GLU A 49 -2.44 -0.45 -0.86
N SER A 50 -2.63 0.41 0.13
CA SER A 50 -3.92 0.72 0.76
C SER A 50 -4.10 2.21 0.79
N THR A 51 -5.05 2.73 -0.01
CA THR A 51 -5.27 4.17 -0.16
C THR A 51 -6.71 4.54 0.19
N THR A 52 -6.88 5.49 1.09
CA THR A 52 -8.20 6.01 1.43
C THR A 52 -8.81 6.73 0.24
N VAL A 53 -10.05 6.40 -0.09
CA VAL A 53 -10.78 7.06 -1.18
C VAL A 53 -10.99 8.54 -0.86
N THR A 54 -10.55 9.41 -1.76
CA THR A 54 -10.70 10.87 -1.62
C THR A 54 -11.84 11.44 -2.45
N LYS A 55 -12.20 10.74 -3.54
CA LYS A 55 -13.26 11.15 -4.45
C LYS A 55 -14.11 9.93 -4.83
N PRO A 56 -15.43 10.07 -4.90
CA PRO A 56 -16.29 8.99 -5.35
C PRO A 56 -16.22 8.81 -6.87
N GLY A 57 -16.53 7.60 -7.33
CA GLY A 57 -16.82 7.34 -8.74
C GLY A 57 -15.61 7.19 -9.66
N GLU A 58 -14.45 6.81 -9.13
CA GLU A 58 -13.34 6.39 -9.99
C GLU A 58 -13.74 5.13 -10.77
N PRO A 59 -13.44 5.08 -12.09
CA PRO A 59 -13.73 3.88 -12.88
C PRO A 59 -12.99 2.67 -12.35
N ALA A 60 -13.59 1.48 -12.46
CA ALA A 60 -12.95 0.23 -12.08
C ALA A 60 -11.69 -0.05 -12.93
N LEU A 61 -10.78 -0.88 -12.42
CA LEU A 61 -9.49 -1.19 -13.06
C LEU A 61 -9.63 -1.53 -14.55
N LEU A 62 -10.49 -2.49 -14.87
CA LEU A 62 -10.64 -2.94 -16.25
C LEU A 62 -11.26 -1.87 -17.17
N GLN A 63 -12.14 -1.05 -16.63
CA GLN A 63 -12.70 0.08 -17.36
C GLN A 63 -11.61 1.13 -17.66
N ARG A 64 -10.75 1.45 -16.70
CA ARG A 64 -9.61 2.36 -16.91
C ARG A 64 -8.64 1.82 -17.96
N VAL A 65 -8.33 0.52 -17.90
CA VAL A 65 -7.46 -0.14 -18.88
C VAL A 65 -8.06 -0.03 -20.28
N ASP A 66 -9.35 -0.33 -20.44
CA ASP A 66 -10.02 -0.31 -21.75
C ASP A 66 -10.16 1.10 -22.32
N SER A 67 -10.34 2.11 -21.46
CA SER A 67 -10.51 3.50 -21.87
C SER A 67 -9.20 4.29 -22.01
N SER A 68 -8.06 3.70 -21.66
CA SER A 68 -6.77 4.43 -21.56
C SER A 68 -6.21 4.92 -22.90
N GLY A 69 -6.73 4.44 -24.04
CA GLY A 69 -6.19 4.79 -25.39
C GLY A 69 -4.78 4.26 -25.66
N VAL A 70 -4.12 3.65 -24.67
CA VAL A 70 -2.78 3.05 -24.80
C VAL A 70 -2.77 1.99 -25.88
N TRP A 71 -3.84 1.19 -25.95
CA TRP A 71 -4.04 0.13 -26.92
C TRP A 71 -4.07 0.64 -28.38
N GLU A 72 -4.58 1.84 -28.60
CA GLU A 72 -4.61 2.46 -29.93
C GLU A 72 -3.30 3.15 -30.29
N THR A 73 -2.68 3.80 -29.31
CA THR A 73 -1.45 4.59 -29.51
C THR A 73 -0.23 3.71 -29.78
N PHE A 74 -0.16 2.53 -29.16
CA PHE A 74 1.00 1.62 -29.21
C PHE A 74 0.67 0.27 -29.84
N LYS A 75 -0.10 0.24 -30.92
CA LYS A 75 -0.60 -0.99 -31.58
C LYS A 75 0.47 -2.05 -31.82
N ASP A 76 1.65 -1.65 -32.26
CA ASP A 76 2.74 -2.58 -32.59
C ASP A 76 3.29 -3.30 -31.35
N VAL A 77 3.40 -2.61 -30.22
CA VAL A 77 3.83 -3.19 -28.95
C VAL A 77 2.69 -3.98 -28.32
N VAL A 78 1.50 -3.42 -28.37
CA VAL A 78 0.29 -4.01 -27.79
C VAL A 78 -0.06 -5.35 -28.43
N SER A 79 0.15 -5.50 -29.76
CA SER A 79 -0.06 -6.77 -30.45
C SER A 79 0.80 -7.91 -29.92
N GLN A 80 1.91 -7.59 -29.24
CA GLN A 80 2.83 -8.53 -28.64
C GLN A 80 2.60 -8.73 -27.12
N VAL A 81 1.75 -7.91 -26.51
CA VAL A 81 1.32 -8.10 -25.11
C VAL A 81 0.46 -9.35 -25.02
N ARG A 82 0.74 -10.19 -24.03
CA ARG A 82 -0.10 -11.37 -23.77
C ARG A 82 -0.82 -11.18 -22.44
N THR A 83 -2.12 -11.37 -22.47
CA THR A 83 -2.94 -11.44 -21.26
C THR A 83 -2.93 -12.88 -20.75
N LEU A 84 -2.42 -13.08 -19.55
CA LEU A 84 -2.39 -14.38 -18.90
C LEU A 84 -3.70 -14.63 -18.13
N ARG A 85 -4.22 -13.58 -17.48
CA ARG A 85 -5.50 -13.63 -16.75
C ARG A 85 -6.09 -12.23 -16.69
N ARG A 86 -7.43 -12.14 -16.80
CA ARG A 86 -8.16 -10.87 -16.71
C ARG A 86 -9.59 -11.15 -16.27
N GLY A 87 -10.11 -10.37 -15.35
CA GLY A 87 -11.50 -10.46 -14.93
C GLY A 87 -11.74 -10.04 -13.48
N GLN A 88 -12.91 -10.42 -13.00
CA GLN A 88 -13.30 -10.23 -11.61
C GLN A 88 -12.62 -11.27 -10.73
N ARG A 89 -12.12 -10.82 -9.58
CA ARG A 89 -11.53 -11.70 -8.57
C ARG A 89 -11.77 -11.16 -7.18
N ALA A 90 -12.38 -11.94 -6.32
CA ALA A 90 -12.51 -11.61 -4.91
C ALA A 90 -11.31 -12.16 -4.13
N ILE A 91 -10.74 -11.35 -3.23
CA ILE A 91 -9.68 -11.75 -2.30
C ILE A 91 -10.16 -11.47 -0.88
N ASN A 92 -10.27 -12.53 -0.08
CA ASN A 92 -10.71 -12.47 1.32
C ASN A 92 -11.97 -11.61 1.55
N GLY A 93 -12.97 -11.79 0.67
CA GLY A 93 -14.26 -11.11 0.75
C GLY A 93 -14.29 -9.70 0.12
N ARG A 94 -13.15 -9.18 -0.36
CA ARG A 94 -13.10 -7.94 -1.13
C ARG A 94 -13.25 -8.24 -2.61
N ALA A 95 -14.35 -7.80 -3.20
CA ALA A 95 -14.54 -7.87 -4.65
C ALA A 95 -13.55 -6.93 -5.34
N GLY A 96 -12.87 -7.42 -6.36
CA GLY A 96 -11.90 -6.66 -7.13
C GLY A 96 -11.81 -7.14 -8.56
N GLU A 97 -10.93 -6.51 -9.31
CA GLU A 97 -10.63 -6.83 -10.70
C GLU A 97 -9.14 -7.10 -10.86
N GLU A 98 -8.77 -7.91 -11.82
CA GLU A 98 -7.36 -8.15 -12.11
C GLU A 98 -7.06 -8.17 -13.59
N ILE A 99 -5.82 -7.82 -13.91
CA ILE A 99 -5.23 -7.98 -15.21
C ILE A 99 -3.76 -8.42 -15.06
N LEU A 100 -3.41 -9.56 -15.64
CA LEU A 100 -2.09 -10.15 -15.58
C LEU A 100 -1.52 -10.18 -17.00
N LEU A 101 -0.50 -9.40 -17.24
CA LEU A 101 0.10 -9.21 -18.56
C LEU A 101 1.54 -9.69 -18.61
N THR A 102 1.96 -10.13 -19.80
CA THR A 102 3.37 -10.21 -20.12
C THR A 102 3.71 -9.29 -21.29
N LEU A 103 4.78 -8.53 -21.12
CA LEU A 103 5.25 -7.50 -22.03
C LEU A 103 6.49 -7.98 -22.78
N PRO A 104 6.62 -7.71 -24.09
CA PRO A 104 7.84 -7.99 -24.82
C PRO A 104 8.96 -7.05 -24.39
N THR A 105 10.21 -7.46 -24.65
CA THR A 105 11.40 -6.60 -24.52
C THR A 105 12.28 -6.74 -25.74
N ASP A 106 13.09 -5.73 -26.02
CA ASP A 106 14.09 -5.78 -27.09
C ASP A 106 15.13 -6.88 -26.90
N GLY A 107 15.31 -7.31 -25.65
CA GLY A 107 16.23 -8.41 -25.29
C GLY A 107 15.69 -9.81 -25.53
N GLY A 108 14.52 -9.96 -26.15
CA GLY A 108 13.90 -11.26 -26.46
C GLY A 108 13.37 -12.04 -25.27
N TYR A 109 13.23 -11.43 -24.12
CA TYR A 109 12.55 -11.99 -22.94
C TYR A 109 11.27 -11.20 -22.64
N ARG A 110 10.45 -11.71 -21.76
CA ARG A 110 9.20 -11.07 -21.37
C ARG A 110 9.25 -10.61 -19.92
N LEU A 111 8.55 -9.51 -19.64
CA LEU A 111 8.31 -8.99 -18.32
C LEU A 111 6.89 -9.35 -17.88
N HIS A 112 6.69 -9.47 -16.57
CA HIS A 112 5.36 -9.62 -15.99
C HIS A 112 4.94 -8.28 -15.38
N GLN A 113 3.69 -7.91 -15.65
CA GLN A 113 3.01 -6.78 -15.04
C GLN A 113 1.62 -7.21 -14.65
N PHE A 114 1.44 -7.49 -13.37
CA PHE A 114 0.21 -8.00 -12.79
C PHE A 114 -0.37 -6.97 -11.86
N HIS A 115 -1.65 -6.78 -11.95
CA HIS A 115 -2.38 -5.83 -11.13
C HIS A 115 -3.70 -6.44 -10.69
N TRP A 116 -4.01 -6.37 -9.42
CA TRP A 116 -5.32 -6.61 -8.82
C TRP A 116 -5.70 -5.38 -8.01
N GLU A 117 -6.96 -4.97 -8.12
CA GLU A 117 -7.50 -3.82 -7.39
C GLU A 117 -8.91 -4.10 -6.89
N ALA A 118 -9.14 -3.80 -5.63
CA ALA A 118 -10.47 -3.68 -5.05
C ALA A 118 -10.70 -2.23 -4.68
N GLN A 119 -11.65 -1.60 -5.35
CA GLN A 119 -11.99 -0.20 -5.07
C GLN A 119 -12.49 0.00 -3.65
N GLY A 120 -12.11 1.11 -3.05
CA GLY A 120 -12.68 1.56 -1.81
C GLY A 120 -14.15 1.94 -1.98
N THR A 121 -14.94 1.70 -0.95
CA THR A 121 -16.39 1.82 -1.02
C THR A 121 -16.93 3.07 -0.34
N GLU A 122 -16.07 3.84 0.35
CA GLU A 122 -16.50 4.98 1.14
C GLU A 122 -15.40 6.04 1.21
N VAL A 123 -15.76 7.29 0.88
CA VAL A 123 -14.83 8.43 0.92
C VAL A 123 -14.44 8.74 2.37
N GLY A 124 -13.15 8.96 2.60
CA GLY A 124 -12.61 9.31 3.90
C GLY A 124 -12.60 8.19 4.93
N ASN A 125 -12.86 6.95 4.53
CA ASN A 125 -12.88 5.81 5.44
C ASN A 125 -11.67 4.89 5.21
N GLY A 126 -10.64 5.00 6.06
CA GLY A 126 -9.43 4.17 6.02
C GLY A 126 -9.66 2.67 6.27
N LEU A 127 -10.84 2.26 6.78
CA LEU A 127 -11.22 0.86 6.93
C LEU A 127 -11.84 0.26 5.65
N LYS A 128 -12.14 1.11 4.68
CA LYS A 128 -12.71 0.73 3.38
C LYS A 128 -11.89 1.31 2.22
N PRO A 129 -10.56 1.16 2.25
CA PRO A 129 -9.66 1.77 1.27
C PRO A 129 -9.79 1.10 -0.10
N THR A 130 -9.24 1.73 -1.11
CA THR A 130 -8.80 1.01 -2.30
C THR A 130 -7.58 0.17 -1.94
N LEU A 131 -7.62 -1.11 -2.30
CA LEU A 131 -6.51 -2.04 -2.10
C LEU A 131 -5.96 -2.45 -3.46
N THR A 132 -4.64 -2.36 -3.61
CA THR A 132 -3.95 -2.75 -4.82
C THR A 132 -2.88 -3.79 -4.50
N VAL A 133 -2.76 -4.79 -5.35
CA VAL A 133 -1.64 -5.74 -5.33
C VAL A 133 -1.04 -5.76 -6.73
N GLU A 134 0.25 -5.50 -6.81
CA GLU A 134 0.98 -5.48 -8.07
C GLU A 134 2.19 -6.42 -8.02
N LEU A 135 2.47 -7.06 -9.15
CA LEU A 135 3.73 -7.75 -9.39
C LEU A 135 4.38 -7.18 -10.64
N GLU A 136 5.60 -6.73 -10.48
CA GLU A 136 6.43 -6.27 -11.59
C GLU A 136 7.73 -7.06 -11.67
N SER A 137 8.14 -7.39 -12.88
CA SER A 137 9.42 -8.04 -13.14
C SER A 137 10.29 -7.21 -14.08
N GLY A 138 11.60 -7.41 -14.00
CA GLY A 138 12.56 -6.68 -14.84
C GLY A 138 12.99 -5.33 -14.27
N MET A 139 12.71 -5.06 -13.00
CA MET A 139 13.16 -3.85 -12.34
C MET A 139 14.69 -3.73 -12.39
N LYS A 140 15.17 -2.51 -12.56
CA LYS A 140 16.60 -2.24 -12.63
C LYS A 140 17.30 -2.62 -11.33
N ARG A 141 18.46 -3.24 -11.45
CA ARG A 141 19.37 -3.46 -10.33
C ARG A 141 19.94 -2.12 -9.85
N GLU A 142 20.59 -2.11 -8.71
CA GLU A 142 21.25 -0.92 -8.15
C GLU A 142 22.23 -0.25 -9.13
N ASN A 143 22.85 -1.03 -10.01
CA ASN A 143 23.73 -0.52 -11.08
C ASN A 143 22.98 0.03 -12.32
N GLY A 144 21.66 0.17 -12.26
CA GLY A 144 20.82 0.68 -13.34
C GLY A 144 20.56 -0.29 -14.49
N VAL A 145 21.13 -1.50 -14.47
CA VAL A 145 20.93 -2.51 -15.51
C VAL A 145 19.62 -3.27 -15.25
N PRO A 146 18.73 -3.41 -16.26
CA PRO A 146 17.53 -4.22 -16.12
C PRO A 146 17.85 -5.67 -15.73
N ALA A 147 17.16 -6.20 -14.75
CA ALA A 147 17.31 -7.59 -14.36
C ALA A 147 16.42 -8.46 -15.25
N ARG A 148 17.02 -9.36 -16.03
CA ARG A 148 16.23 -10.36 -16.77
C ARG A 148 15.48 -11.24 -15.78
N PRO A 149 14.14 -11.28 -15.81
CA PRO A 149 13.37 -12.15 -14.93
C PRO A 149 13.71 -13.62 -15.20
N ARG A 150 13.85 -14.39 -14.13
CA ARG A 150 14.07 -15.84 -14.22
C ARG A 150 12.81 -16.63 -13.93
N LEU A 151 11.70 -15.94 -13.68
CA LEU A 151 10.40 -16.52 -13.37
C LEU A 151 9.67 -16.86 -14.68
N THR A 152 9.06 -18.03 -14.72
CA THR A 152 8.10 -18.40 -15.77
C THR A 152 6.75 -17.75 -15.50
N ASP A 153 5.87 -17.71 -16.52
CA ASP A 153 4.50 -17.19 -16.35
C ASP A 153 3.76 -17.90 -15.19
N ALA A 154 3.91 -19.22 -15.08
CA ALA A 154 3.29 -20.01 -14.00
C ALA A 154 3.83 -19.63 -12.60
N GLN A 155 5.15 -19.47 -12.47
CA GLN A 155 5.76 -19.07 -11.21
C GLN A 155 5.37 -17.64 -10.82
N ALA A 156 5.25 -16.74 -11.81
CA ALA A 156 4.79 -15.37 -11.56
C ALA A 156 3.35 -15.34 -11.04
N ILE A 157 2.47 -16.12 -11.66
CA ILE A 157 1.08 -16.27 -11.23
C ILE A 157 1.00 -16.87 -9.82
N GLU A 158 1.75 -17.93 -9.55
CA GLU A 158 1.79 -18.59 -8.24
C GLU A 158 2.26 -17.62 -7.15
N LEU A 159 3.35 -16.88 -7.39
CA LEU A 159 3.84 -15.86 -6.47
C LEU A 159 2.81 -14.77 -6.22
N PHE A 160 2.23 -14.23 -7.30
CA PHE A 160 1.20 -13.20 -7.21
C PHE A 160 -0.01 -13.69 -6.42
N ASP A 161 -0.49 -14.89 -6.71
CA ASP A 161 -1.63 -15.49 -6.02
C ASP A 161 -1.34 -15.75 -4.54
N ALA A 162 -0.15 -16.21 -4.21
CA ALA A 162 0.25 -16.43 -2.82
C ALA A 162 0.24 -15.13 -2.02
N VAL A 163 0.80 -14.04 -2.58
CA VAL A 163 0.80 -12.74 -1.91
C VAL A 163 -0.61 -12.15 -1.87
N ALA A 164 -1.33 -12.10 -2.98
CA ALA A 164 -2.67 -11.53 -3.06
C ALA A 164 -3.64 -12.22 -2.08
N ASN A 165 -3.63 -13.55 -2.05
CA ASN A 165 -4.48 -14.32 -1.13
C ASN A 165 -4.09 -14.17 0.36
N SER A 166 -2.89 -13.67 0.65
CA SER A 166 -2.47 -13.38 2.03
C SER A 166 -2.99 -12.04 2.55
N VAL A 167 -3.41 -11.14 1.67
CA VAL A 167 -3.96 -9.83 2.03
C VAL A 167 -5.27 -10.00 2.79
N ARG A 168 -5.31 -9.57 4.02
CA ARG A 168 -6.49 -9.65 4.88
C ARG A 168 -6.49 -8.51 5.88
N PRO A 169 -7.66 -8.09 6.38
CA PRO A 169 -7.72 -7.17 7.49
C PRO A 169 -6.97 -7.76 8.69
N ARG A 170 -6.20 -6.93 9.37
CA ARG A 170 -5.58 -7.31 10.62
C ARG A 170 -6.68 -7.50 11.68
N PRO A 171 -6.64 -8.58 12.47
CA PRO A 171 -7.54 -8.71 13.59
C PRO A 171 -7.31 -7.57 14.58
N VAL A 172 -8.32 -6.74 14.80
CA VAL A 172 -8.31 -5.72 15.87
C VAL A 172 -9.32 -6.13 16.92
N ILE A 173 -8.87 -6.21 18.17
CA ILE A 173 -9.77 -6.29 19.30
C ILE A 173 -10.26 -4.86 19.50
N ALA A 174 -11.55 -4.62 19.31
CA ALA A 174 -12.13 -3.33 19.67
C ALA A 174 -11.74 -3.06 21.12
N ALA A 175 -10.90 -2.04 21.33
CA ALA A 175 -10.62 -1.59 22.70
C ALA A 175 -11.98 -1.26 23.30
N LYS A 176 -12.36 -1.99 24.36
CA LYS A 176 -13.42 -1.49 25.23
C LYS A 176 -12.86 -0.19 25.80
N VAL A 177 -13.28 0.93 25.23
CA VAL A 177 -13.08 2.23 25.86
C VAL A 177 -13.88 2.13 27.15
N SER A 178 -13.20 1.77 28.24
CA SER A 178 -13.78 1.95 29.58
C SER A 178 -13.90 3.46 29.75
N GLU A 179 -15.11 3.94 29.99
CA GLU A 179 -15.38 5.37 30.26
C GLU A 179 -14.51 5.92 31.44
N ASP A 180 -13.88 5.06 32.20
CA ASP A 180 -12.95 5.41 33.30
C ASP A 180 -11.52 5.79 32.85
N GLN A 181 -11.19 5.72 31.55
CA GLN A 181 -9.85 6.10 31.01
C GLN A 181 -9.85 7.38 30.20
N ILE A 182 -10.77 8.30 30.46
CA ILE A 182 -10.58 9.68 30.04
C ILE A 182 -9.55 10.27 31.01
N ALA A 183 -8.27 10.07 30.69
CA ALA A 183 -7.22 10.79 31.38
C ALA A 183 -7.55 12.29 31.28
N PRO A 184 -7.39 13.06 32.37
CA PRO A 184 -7.73 14.47 32.37
C PRO A 184 -6.98 15.16 31.24
N THR A 185 -7.74 15.79 30.37
CA THR A 185 -7.21 16.50 29.21
C THR A 185 -6.25 17.57 29.68
N ALA A 186 -4.98 17.48 29.30
CA ALA A 186 -4.03 18.51 29.69
C ALA A 186 -4.47 19.85 29.09
N PRO A 187 -4.48 20.94 29.88
CA PRO A 187 -4.88 22.26 29.39
C PRO A 187 -4.01 22.70 28.19
N LEU A 188 -4.59 23.49 27.30
CA LEU A 188 -3.81 24.13 26.22
C LEU A 188 -2.66 24.94 26.82
N GLY A 189 -1.46 24.77 26.24
CA GLY A 189 -0.24 25.39 26.75
C GLY A 189 0.52 24.55 27.80
N THR A 190 0.07 23.32 28.08
CA THR A 190 0.86 22.39 28.92
C THR A 190 2.21 22.13 28.24
N LEU A 191 3.28 22.31 29.00
CA LEU A 191 4.65 22.05 28.52
C LEU A 191 4.99 20.58 28.69
N GLY A 192 5.45 19.94 27.60
CA GLY A 192 6.07 18.61 27.62
C GLY A 192 7.59 18.73 27.67
N GLN A 193 8.28 17.79 28.28
CA GLN A 193 9.73 17.73 28.30
C GLN A 193 10.22 16.61 27.39
N THR A 194 11.26 16.89 26.59
CA THR A 194 11.91 15.89 25.73
C THR A 194 12.35 14.68 26.55
N GLY A 195 12.03 13.49 26.08
CA GLY A 195 12.38 12.22 26.76
C GLY A 195 11.35 11.74 27.81
N THR A 196 10.27 12.48 28.02
CA THR A 196 9.15 12.04 28.86
C THR A 196 7.99 11.56 27.99
N THR A 197 7.08 10.77 28.57
CA THR A 197 5.84 10.38 27.91
C THR A 197 5.00 11.63 27.62
N CYS A 198 4.51 11.75 26.39
CA CYS A 198 3.63 12.84 26.01
C CYS A 198 2.38 12.83 26.88
N PRO A 199 2.03 13.92 27.58
CA PRO A 199 0.92 13.92 28.53
C PRO A 199 -0.45 13.80 27.88
N GLN A 200 -0.53 14.02 26.57
CA GLN A 200 -1.77 13.93 25.80
C GLN A 200 -1.48 13.73 24.32
N THR A 201 -2.35 12.98 23.66
CA THR A 201 -2.36 12.90 22.17
C THR A 201 -2.78 14.24 21.59
N GLY A 202 -2.01 14.75 20.61
CA GLY A 202 -2.30 16.03 19.95
C GLY A 202 -1.11 16.61 19.21
N TRP A 203 -1.29 17.83 18.71
CA TRP A 203 -0.21 18.58 18.05
C TRP A 203 0.61 19.31 19.11
N TRP A 204 1.91 19.07 19.08
CA TRP A 204 2.87 19.70 19.97
C TRP A 204 3.84 20.56 19.14
N THR A 205 4.03 21.81 19.55
CA THR A 205 4.99 22.71 18.92
C THR A 205 6.22 22.83 19.81
N CYS A 206 7.40 22.82 19.21
CA CYS A 206 8.64 23.15 19.89
C CYS A 206 8.87 24.67 19.74
N PRO A 207 8.83 25.47 20.84
CA PRO A 207 9.03 26.92 20.74
C PRO A 207 10.40 27.29 20.20
N GLU A 208 11.40 26.43 20.36
CA GLU A 208 12.77 26.66 19.90
C GLU A 208 12.93 26.47 18.38
N ALA A 209 12.10 25.61 17.76
CA ALA A 209 12.12 25.38 16.31
C ALA A 209 11.60 26.60 15.53
N THR A 210 10.70 27.38 16.11
CA THR A 210 10.17 28.62 15.50
C THR A 210 11.12 29.77 15.53
N ALA A 211 12.11 29.78 16.44
CA ALA A 211 13.12 30.85 16.55
C ALA A 211 14.22 30.74 15.47
N ASN A 212 14.49 29.54 14.95
CA ASN A 212 15.56 29.31 13.97
C ASN A 212 15.10 29.44 12.51
N GLU A 213 13.82 29.54 12.23
CA GLU A 213 13.30 29.72 10.85
C GLU A 213 13.22 31.24 10.45
N ILE A 214 13.50 32.17 11.35
CA ILE A 214 13.36 33.60 11.09
C ILE A 214 14.71 34.26 10.72
N GLU A 215 15.83 33.53 10.79
CA GLU A 215 17.14 34.07 10.40
C GLU A 215 17.76 33.29 9.24
N SER A 216 17.27 33.54 8.03
CA SER A 216 18.08 33.38 6.82
C SER A 216 17.77 34.52 5.85
N PRO A 217 18.79 35.27 5.38
CA PRO A 217 18.64 36.43 4.51
C PRO A 217 18.20 36.08 3.10
#